data_e24e7652a8ce9714653107b99157c605
#
_entry.id   e24e7652a8ce9714653107b99157c605
#
_cell.length_a   1.000
_cell.length_b   1.000
_cell.length_c   1.000
_cell.angle_alpha   90.00
_cell.angle_beta   90.00
_cell.angle_gamma   90.00
#
_symmetry.space_group_name_H-M   'P 1'
#
loop_
_entity.id
_entity.type
_entity.pdbx_description
1 polymer ?
#
loop_
_entity_poly.entity_id
_entity_poly.type
_entity_poly.pdbx_seq_one_letter_code
_entity_poly.pdbx_strand_id
1 'polypeptide(L)'
;MRRVAALALSVTLGSLPQVASAAACDWPAWDSYKKAMMSPDGRIIDRSSAQMITTSEGQSYGLFFALVGNDPNSFAKILAWTRNNLAGGDLDMHLPAWQWGRSKAGNWQILDSNNASDADLWIAYSLLEAGRLWQWPAYVAQGQNMLWRSAAQSLRKLPRLGVMLLPGDAGFDSAQGWRLNPSYMPPQLLARFAQISPVWAELASNQQRLLLEGSPKGFAPDWLLWKTDGGWAADTKEGSAGDYDAIRVYLWVGMLAQDAANRQTLQQHFAPMVNLTQTLGYPPESVDALTGTYTGTGPVGFSGALLPLLASADSPALAVQQARVQQEPPAADAYYNQSLLLFGQGWDQQRYRFDKDGRLSPAWANTCKN
;
A
#
# COMPACT_ATOMS: atom_id res chain seq x y z
N MET A 1 67.18 21.62 44.16
CA MET A 1 66.46 20.62 43.35
C MET A 1 65.00 20.60 43.77
N ARG A 2 64.14 21.31 43.07
CA ARG A 2 62.69 21.36 43.31
C ARG A 2 61.99 20.40 42.34
N ARG A 3 61.26 19.39 42.85
CA ARG A 3 60.45 18.48 42.07
C ARG A 3 59.10 19.13 41.81
N VAL A 4 58.72 19.29 40.56
CA VAL A 4 57.38 19.71 40.15
C VAL A 4 56.56 18.46 39.93
N ALA A 5 55.46 18.31 40.69
CA ALA A 5 54.46 17.25 40.48
C ALA A 5 53.42 17.72 39.47
N ALA A 6 53.27 16.99 38.35
CA ALA A 6 52.23 17.22 37.38
C ALA A 6 50.97 16.46 37.80
N LEU A 7 49.86 17.19 38.03
CA LEU A 7 48.53 16.65 38.26
C LEU A 7 47.88 16.34 36.91
N ALA A 8 47.64 15.07 36.63
CA ALA A 8 46.83 14.65 35.46
C ALA A 8 45.34 14.75 35.80
N LEU A 9 44.61 15.63 35.13
CA LEU A 9 43.16 15.77 35.23
C LEU A 9 42.50 14.75 34.31
N SER A 10 41.93 13.69 34.87
CA SER A 10 41.15 12.70 34.10
C SER A 10 39.75 13.28 33.85
N VAL A 11 39.44 13.64 32.61
CA VAL A 11 38.10 14.02 32.16
C VAL A 11 37.32 12.74 31.85
N THR A 12 36.43 12.37 32.74
CA THR A 12 35.42 11.33 32.47
C THR A 12 34.35 11.91 31.57
N LEU A 13 34.36 11.50 30.27
CA LEU A 13 33.21 11.73 29.36
C LEU A 13 32.04 10.89 29.89
N GLY A 14 31.10 11.55 30.56
CA GLY A 14 29.79 10.99 30.85
C GLY A 14 29.02 10.75 29.60
N SER A 15 28.73 9.49 29.26
CA SER A 15 27.77 9.12 28.23
C SER A 15 26.39 9.63 28.62
N LEU A 16 25.88 10.62 27.87
CA LEU A 16 24.50 11.05 27.95
C LEU A 16 23.59 9.87 27.59
N PRO A 17 22.54 9.56 28.37
CA PRO A 17 21.60 8.53 27.98
C PRO A 17 20.89 8.95 26.70
N GLN A 18 20.92 8.09 25.68
CA GLN A 18 20.14 8.25 24.47
C GLN A 18 18.64 8.19 24.80
N VAL A 19 17.98 9.36 24.85
CA VAL A 19 16.51 9.50 24.97
C VAL A 19 15.85 9.27 23.59
N ALA A 20 16.28 8.27 22.83
CA ALA A 20 15.77 8.03 21.49
C ALA A 20 14.67 6.95 21.41
N SER A 21 14.29 6.32 22.53
CA SER A 21 13.50 5.08 22.48
C SER A 21 11.98 5.26 22.48
N ALA A 22 11.41 6.24 23.17
CA ALA A 22 9.95 6.36 23.28
C ALA A 22 9.27 6.94 22.02
N ALA A 23 9.90 7.92 21.36
CA ALA A 23 9.32 8.58 20.18
C ALA A 23 9.23 7.68 18.92
N ALA A 24 10.04 6.61 18.86
CA ALA A 24 9.98 5.65 17.74
C ALA A 24 8.82 4.65 17.86
N CYS A 25 8.23 4.50 19.04
CA CYS A 25 7.18 3.53 19.34
C CYS A 25 5.77 4.10 19.15
N ASP A 26 5.59 5.40 19.41
CA ASP A 26 4.31 6.06 19.18
C ASP A 26 4.18 6.52 17.73
N TRP A 27 3.01 6.31 17.13
CA TRP A 27 2.71 6.79 15.79
C TRP A 27 1.49 7.75 15.79
N PRO A 28 1.70 9.03 16.11
CA PRO A 28 0.60 10.01 16.25
C PRO A 28 -0.26 10.16 14.99
N ALA A 29 0.32 9.93 13.80
CA ALA A 29 -0.45 9.96 12.54
C ALA A 29 -1.47 8.81 12.48
N TRP A 30 -1.11 7.62 12.95
CA TRP A 30 -2.05 6.50 13.09
C TRP A 30 -3.16 6.79 14.10
N ASP A 31 -2.82 7.39 15.23
CA ASP A 31 -3.82 7.78 16.25
C ASP A 31 -4.81 8.82 15.71
N SER A 32 -4.31 9.78 14.93
CA SER A 32 -5.14 10.78 14.26
C SER A 32 -6.04 10.15 13.21
N TYR A 33 -5.52 9.21 12.41
CA TYR A 33 -6.29 8.47 11.43
C TYR A 33 -7.40 7.64 12.08
N LYS A 34 -7.09 6.89 13.14
CA LYS A 34 -8.12 6.15 13.91
C LYS A 34 -9.22 7.07 14.40
N LYS A 35 -8.86 8.20 14.99
CA LYS A 35 -9.84 9.18 15.49
C LYS A 35 -10.74 9.72 14.39
N ALA A 36 -10.20 9.96 13.21
CA ALA A 36 -10.95 10.52 12.08
C ALA A 36 -11.80 9.46 11.36
N MET A 37 -11.25 8.24 11.12
CA MET A 37 -11.83 7.27 10.18
C MET A 37 -12.37 6.01 10.85
N MET A 38 -11.88 5.60 12.02
CA MET A 38 -12.27 4.33 12.63
C MET A 38 -13.43 4.49 13.61
N SER A 39 -14.43 3.63 13.50
CA SER A 39 -15.49 3.50 14.52
C SER A 39 -14.99 2.68 15.72
N PRO A 40 -15.67 2.75 16.89
CA PRO A 40 -15.27 2.02 18.08
C PRO A 40 -15.19 0.50 17.91
N ASP A 41 -15.97 -0.06 16.98
CA ASP A 41 -16.03 -1.48 16.63
C ASP A 41 -15.06 -1.93 15.53
N GLY A 42 -14.25 -0.99 14.96
CA GLY A 42 -13.20 -1.32 14.01
C GLY A 42 -13.54 -1.11 12.54
N ARG A 43 -14.61 -0.40 12.23
CA ARG A 43 -14.98 -0.05 10.87
C ARG A 43 -14.18 1.18 10.42
N ILE A 44 -13.48 1.09 9.29
CA ILE A 44 -12.86 2.24 8.62
C ILE A 44 -13.89 2.87 7.68
N ILE A 45 -14.20 4.14 7.87
CA ILE A 45 -15.30 4.83 7.22
C ILE A 45 -14.77 5.92 6.31
N ASP A 46 -15.13 5.87 5.04
CA ASP A 46 -15.02 7.04 4.17
C ASP A 46 -16.18 8.01 4.48
N ARG A 47 -15.86 9.03 5.29
CA ARG A 47 -16.83 10.03 5.75
C ARG A 47 -17.15 11.09 4.69
N SER A 48 -16.36 11.13 3.61
CA SER A 48 -16.65 12.03 2.48
C SER A 48 -17.79 11.51 1.60
N SER A 49 -18.08 10.21 1.67
CA SER A 49 -19.18 9.62 0.92
C SER A 49 -20.52 9.82 1.62
N ALA A 50 -21.55 10.19 0.85
CA ALA A 50 -22.92 10.35 1.38
C ALA A 50 -23.50 9.05 1.97
N GLN A 51 -23.04 7.91 1.50
CA GLN A 51 -23.41 6.58 1.96
C GLN A 51 -22.58 6.12 3.16
N MET A 52 -21.60 6.94 3.62
CA MET A 52 -20.69 6.58 4.71
C MET A 52 -20.07 5.20 4.45
N ILE A 53 -19.48 5.02 3.27
CA ILE A 53 -19.02 3.70 2.82
C ILE A 53 -17.82 3.20 3.61
N THR A 54 -17.67 1.90 3.63
CA THR A 54 -16.47 1.17 4.01
C THR A 54 -16.12 0.25 2.86
N THR A 55 -14.88 0.31 2.43
CA THR A 55 -14.33 -0.60 1.43
C THR A 55 -13.48 -1.67 2.11
N SER A 56 -13.38 -2.84 1.50
CA SER A 56 -12.40 -3.85 1.93
C SER A 56 -10.97 -3.30 1.84
N GLU A 57 -10.70 -2.39 0.88
CA GLU A 57 -9.45 -1.64 0.78
C GLU A 57 -9.16 -0.87 2.07
N GLY A 58 -10.13 -0.06 2.56
CA GLY A 58 -9.97 0.71 3.79
C GLY A 58 -9.71 -0.16 5.02
N GLN A 59 -10.41 -1.29 5.11
CA GLN A 59 -10.18 -2.28 6.17
C GLN A 59 -8.78 -2.89 6.06
N SER A 60 -8.33 -3.23 4.86
CA SER A 60 -7.00 -3.80 4.62
C SER A 60 -5.87 -2.84 4.98
N TYR A 61 -5.99 -1.57 4.62
CA TYR A 61 -5.04 -0.53 5.00
C TYR A 61 -5.03 -0.28 6.51
N GLY A 62 -6.22 -0.25 7.13
CA GLY A 62 -6.34 -0.14 8.59
C GLY A 62 -5.63 -1.28 9.32
N LEU A 63 -5.71 -2.53 8.83
CA LEU A 63 -4.96 -3.67 9.38
C LEU A 63 -3.44 -3.46 9.24
N PHE A 64 -2.98 -3.03 8.09
CA PHE A 64 -1.56 -2.75 7.86
C PHE A 64 -1.05 -1.64 8.78
N PHE A 65 -1.78 -0.53 8.91
CA PHE A 65 -1.38 0.57 9.79
C PHE A 65 -1.39 0.18 11.26
N ALA A 66 -2.38 -0.60 11.69
CA ALA A 66 -2.42 -1.13 13.05
C ALA A 66 -1.20 -2.03 13.35
N LEU A 67 -0.78 -2.85 12.37
CA LEU A 67 0.42 -3.67 12.48
C LEU A 67 1.68 -2.81 12.55
N VAL A 68 1.83 -1.81 11.68
CA VAL A 68 2.97 -0.87 11.70
C VAL A 68 3.02 -0.07 13.02
N GLY A 69 1.86 0.28 13.57
CA GLY A 69 1.72 0.99 14.83
C GLY A 69 1.84 0.12 16.08
N ASN A 70 2.10 -1.20 15.96
CA ASN A 70 2.07 -2.16 17.06
C ASN A 70 0.78 -2.10 17.88
N ASP A 71 -0.36 -2.01 17.20
CA ASP A 71 -1.68 -1.86 17.82
C ASP A 71 -2.55 -3.12 17.58
N PRO A 72 -2.28 -4.21 18.32
CA PRO A 72 -3.03 -5.46 18.17
C PRO A 72 -4.52 -5.32 18.50
N ASN A 73 -4.89 -4.36 19.35
CA ASN A 73 -6.28 -4.12 19.71
C ASN A 73 -7.08 -3.56 18.54
N SER A 74 -6.56 -2.53 17.86
CA SER A 74 -7.19 -1.99 16.64
C SER A 74 -7.19 -3.03 15.53
N PHE A 75 -6.10 -3.77 15.34
CA PHE A 75 -6.01 -4.86 14.38
C PHE A 75 -7.13 -5.89 14.58
N ALA A 76 -7.30 -6.38 15.81
CA ALA A 76 -8.33 -7.37 16.13
C ALA A 76 -9.76 -6.84 15.88
N LYS A 77 -10.03 -5.56 16.20
CA LYS A 77 -11.34 -4.92 15.95
C LYS A 77 -11.61 -4.80 14.44
N ILE A 78 -10.64 -4.29 13.67
CA ILE A 78 -10.77 -4.13 12.21
C ILE A 78 -11.01 -5.49 11.57
N LEU A 79 -10.23 -6.51 11.94
CA LEU A 79 -10.39 -7.87 11.42
C LEU A 79 -11.74 -8.46 11.76
N ALA A 80 -12.21 -8.32 13.00
CA ALA A 80 -13.51 -8.80 13.43
C ALA A 80 -14.65 -8.12 12.67
N TRP A 81 -14.56 -6.80 12.49
CA TRP A 81 -15.56 -6.05 11.71
C TRP A 81 -15.60 -6.51 10.25
N THR A 82 -14.43 -6.64 9.62
CA THR A 82 -14.28 -7.14 8.24
C THR A 82 -14.91 -8.52 8.08
N ARG A 83 -14.54 -9.45 8.94
CA ARG A 83 -15.11 -10.81 8.94
C ARG A 83 -16.63 -10.80 9.05
N ASN A 84 -17.18 -10.04 10.02
CA ASN A 84 -18.60 -10.09 10.35
C ASN A 84 -19.48 -9.36 9.33
N ASN A 85 -18.99 -8.28 8.73
CA ASN A 85 -19.80 -7.41 7.88
C ASN A 85 -19.51 -7.55 6.37
N LEU A 86 -18.28 -7.95 6.00
CA LEU A 86 -17.91 -8.08 4.59
C LEU A 86 -17.80 -9.54 4.14
N ALA A 87 -17.55 -10.49 5.05
CA ALA A 87 -17.32 -11.90 4.71
C ALA A 87 -18.33 -12.86 5.37
N GLY A 88 -19.53 -12.39 5.72
CA GLY A 88 -20.60 -13.24 6.26
C GLY A 88 -20.26 -13.95 7.56
N GLY A 89 -19.29 -13.47 8.33
CA GLY A 89 -18.83 -14.05 9.59
C GLY A 89 -17.66 -15.02 9.48
N ASP A 90 -17.21 -15.34 8.25
CA ASP A 90 -16.18 -16.36 8.03
C ASP A 90 -15.23 -15.99 6.88
N LEU A 91 -14.05 -15.46 7.21
CA LEU A 91 -12.98 -15.14 6.26
C LEU A 91 -12.25 -16.36 5.69
N ASP A 92 -12.38 -17.51 6.33
CA ASP A 92 -11.81 -18.77 5.80
C ASP A 92 -12.67 -19.35 4.67
N MET A 93 -13.96 -18.99 4.62
CA MET A 93 -14.91 -19.44 3.60
C MET A 93 -15.24 -18.38 2.55
N HIS A 94 -15.11 -17.08 2.86
CA HIS A 94 -15.52 -15.99 1.97
C HIS A 94 -14.47 -14.89 1.91
N LEU A 95 -14.14 -14.43 0.69
CA LEU A 95 -13.43 -13.17 0.52
C LEU A 95 -14.36 -12.01 0.88
N PRO A 96 -13.84 -10.89 1.39
CA PRO A 96 -14.64 -9.74 1.74
C PRO A 96 -15.33 -9.11 0.52
N ALA A 97 -16.61 -8.78 0.65
CA ALA A 97 -17.28 -7.86 -0.26
C ALA A 97 -16.53 -6.51 -0.26
N TRP A 98 -16.37 -5.89 -1.44
CA TRP A 98 -15.53 -4.70 -1.54
C TRP A 98 -16.20 -3.45 -0.98
N GLN A 99 -17.56 -3.38 -0.95
CA GLN A 99 -18.25 -2.16 -0.53
C GLN A 99 -19.42 -2.43 0.41
N TRP A 100 -19.44 -1.72 1.52
CA TRP A 100 -20.51 -1.71 2.51
C TRP A 100 -20.87 -0.27 2.86
N GLY A 101 -22.12 0.01 3.16
CA GLY A 101 -22.56 1.36 3.50
C GLY A 101 -24.06 1.49 3.64
N ARG A 102 -24.53 2.73 3.64
CA ARG A 102 -25.95 3.06 3.73
C ARG A 102 -26.57 3.03 2.33
N SER A 103 -27.51 2.12 2.10
CA SER A 103 -28.25 2.03 0.85
C SER A 103 -29.19 3.24 0.64
N LYS A 104 -29.71 3.39 -0.57
CA LYS A 104 -30.71 4.42 -0.89
C LYS A 104 -31.99 4.32 -0.03
N ALA A 105 -32.32 3.11 0.45
CA ALA A 105 -33.44 2.86 1.36
C ALA A 105 -33.10 3.17 2.83
N GLY A 106 -31.86 3.59 3.13
CA GLY A 106 -31.40 3.94 4.47
C GLY A 106 -30.86 2.78 5.29
N ASN A 107 -30.85 1.55 4.77
CA ASN A 107 -30.35 0.36 5.47
C ASN A 107 -28.84 0.26 5.36
N TRP A 108 -28.19 -0.20 6.43
CA TRP A 108 -26.78 -0.53 6.46
C TRP A 108 -26.55 -1.97 5.97
N GLN A 109 -25.80 -2.12 4.88
CA GLN A 109 -25.63 -3.42 4.21
C GLN A 109 -24.43 -3.43 3.25
N ILE A 110 -24.10 -4.60 2.73
CA ILE A 110 -23.24 -4.75 1.56
C ILE A 110 -23.92 -4.03 0.38
N LEU A 111 -23.21 -3.12 -0.26
CA LEU A 111 -23.67 -2.36 -1.43
C LEU A 111 -23.23 -3.03 -2.74
N ASP A 112 -22.05 -3.65 -2.72
CA ASP A 112 -21.54 -4.48 -3.81
C ASP A 112 -20.81 -5.68 -3.20
N SER A 113 -21.25 -6.87 -3.56
CA SER A 113 -20.76 -8.14 -3.02
C SER A 113 -19.54 -8.70 -3.74
N ASN A 114 -19.10 -8.08 -4.85
CA ASN A 114 -17.85 -8.48 -5.49
C ASN A 114 -16.67 -8.30 -4.50
N ASN A 115 -15.60 -9.06 -4.65
CA ASN A 115 -14.37 -8.80 -3.90
C ASN A 115 -13.51 -7.77 -4.62
N ALA A 116 -12.56 -7.17 -3.92
CA ALA A 116 -11.47 -6.39 -4.48
C ALA A 116 -10.15 -7.11 -4.18
N SER A 117 -9.50 -7.61 -5.21
CA SER A 117 -8.36 -8.53 -5.03
C SER A 117 -7.14 -7.87 -4.39
N ASP A 118 -6.94 -6.56 -4.57
CA ASP A 118 -5.89 -5.80 -3.88
C ASP A 118 -6.12 -5.81 -2.36
N ALA A 119 -7.36 -5.58 -1.92
CA ALA A 119 -7.72 -5.64 -0.51
C ALA A 119 -7.55 -7.04 0.06
N ASP A 120 -7.93 -8.08 -0.69
CA ASP A 120 -7.73 -9.47 -0.26
C ASP A 120 -6.24 -9.77 -0.03
N LEU A 121 -5.37 -9.32 -0.94
CA LEU A 121 -3.93 -9.47 -0.81
C LEU A 121 -3.38 -8.69 0.40
N TRP A 122 -3.82 -7.44 0.62
CA TRP A 122 -3.38 -6.65 1.76
C TRP A 122 -3.85 -7.22 3.10
N ILE A 123 -5.07 -7.76 3.19
CA ILE A 123 -5.57 -8.46 4.40
C ILE A 123 -4.73 -9.71 4.65
N ALA A 124 -4.54 -10.56 3.62
CA ALA A 124 -3.73 -11.77 3.73
C ALA A 124 -2.29 -11.45 4.16
N TYR A 125 -1.68 -10.42 3.57
CA TYR A 125 -0.35 -9.95 3.94
C TYR A 125 -0.28 -9.51 5.40
N SER A 126 -1.23 -8.67 5.82
CA SER A 126 -1.29 -8.15 7.19
C SER A 126 -1.45 -9.27 8.21
N LEU A 127 -2.27 -10.29 7.91
CA LEU A 127 -2.42 -11.48 8.75
C LEU A 127 -1.13 -12.31 8.84
N LEU A 128 -0.47 -12.56 7.70
CA LEU A 128 0.80 -13.31 7.69
C LEU A 128 1.89 -12.62 8.50
N GLU A 129 2.02 -11.31 8.34
CA GLU A 129 3.05 -10.53 9.02
C GLU A 129 2.69 -10.27 10.50
N ALA A 130 1.42 -10.06 10.84
CA ALA A 130 0.97 -10.01 12.24
C ALA A 130 1.22 -11.34 12.95
N GLY A 131 0.90 -12.46 12.29
CA GLY A 131 1.17 -13.78 12.85
C GLY A 131 2.66 -14.05 13.09
N ARG A 132 3.52 -13.57 12.20
CA ARG A 132 4.98 -13.66 12.33
C ARG A 132 5.53 -12.75 13.43
N LEU A 133 5.12 -11.47 13.43
CA LEU A 133 5.67 -10.44 14.31
C LEU A 133 5.16 -10.56 15.74
N TRP A 134 3.88 -10.84 15.93
CA TRP A 134 3.26 -11.04 17.25
C TRP A 134 3.27 -12.51 17.70
N GLN A 135 3.87 -13.41 16.91
CA GLN A 135 3.94 -14.85 17.22
C GLN A 135 2.56 -15.48 17.42
N TRP A 136 1.62 -15.15 16.53
CA TRP A 136 0.23 -15.64 16.59
C TRP A 136 -0.08 -16.58 15.41
N PRO A 137 0.10 -17.90 15.57
CA PRO A 137 -0.04 -18.88 14.48
C PRO A 137 -1.41 -18.88 13.79
N ALA A 138 -2.48 -18.54 14.52
CA ALA A 138 -3.83 -18.47 13.95
C ALA A 138 -3.93 -17.42 12.82
N TYR A 139 -3.26 -16.28 12.94
CA TYR A 139 -3.21 -15.28 11.88
C TYR A 139 -2.44 -15.76 10.65
N VAL A 140 -1.34 -16.53 10.86
CA VAL A 140 -0.61 -17.13 9.75
C VAL A 140 -1.51 -18.09 8.97
N ALA A 141 -2.23 -18.97 9.66
CA ALA A 141 -3.14 -19.93 9.04
C ALA A 141 -4.27 -19.23 8.26
N GLN A 142 -4.89 -18.21 8.87
CA GLN A 142 -5.95 -17.44 8.22
C GLN A 142 -5.44 -16.67 6.99
N GLY A 143 -4.25 -16.04 7.07
CA GLY A 143 -3.62 -15.38 5.93
C GLY A 143 -3.33 -16.34 4.78
N GLN A 144 -2.84 -17.54 5.07
CA GLN A 144 -2.64 -18.59 4.06
C GLN A 144 -3.97 -19.04 3.42
N ASN A 145 -5.01 -19.25 4.21
CA ASN A 145 -6.33 -19.62 3.69
C ASN A 145 -6.88 -18.53 2.76
N MET A 146 -6.75 -17.26 3.13
CA MET A 146 -7.16 -16.15 2.26
C MET A 146 -6.37 -16.11 0.94
N LEU A 147 -5.06 -16.36 0.97
CA LEU A 147 -4.26 -16.43 -0.26
C LEU A 147 -4.71 -17.54 -1.19
N TRP A 148 -5.01 -18.74 -0.64
CA TRP A 148 -5.51 -19.86 -1.45
C TRP A 148 -6.88 -19.55 -2.04
N ARG A 149 -7.74 -18.90 -1.30
CA ARG A 149 -9.05 -18.49 -1.79
C ARG A 149 -8.95 -17.40 -2.85
N SER A 150 -8.13 -16.40 -2.63
CA SER A 150 -7.85 -15.36 -3.62
C SER A 150 -7.25 -15.95 -4.90
N ALA A 151 -6.33 -16.92 -4.78
CA ALA A 151 -5.80 -17.64 -5.94
C ALA A 151 -6.88 -18.40 -6.70
N ALA A 152 -7.78 -19.10 -6.00
CA ALA A 152 -8.85 -19.88 -6.62
C ALA A 152 -9.89 -19.00 -7.33
N GLN A 153 -10.22 -17.83 -6.76
CA GLN A 153 -11.27 -16.94 -7.31
C GLN A 153 -10.74 -15.94 -8.34
N SER A 154 -9.56 -15.37 -8.13
CA SER A 154 -9.11 -14.23 -8.91
C SER A 154 -7.91 -14.49 -9.83
N LEU A 155 -7.15 -15.59 -9.65
CA LEU A 155 -6.08 -15.90 -10.60
C LEU A 155 -6.65 -16.51 -11.88
N ARG A 156 -6.15 -16.03 -13.01
CA ARG A 156 -6.48 -16.55 -14.36
C ARG A 156 -5.20 -16.69 -15.19
N LYS A 157 -5.11 -17.76 -15.95
CA LYS A 157 -4.04 -17.93 -16.94
C LYS A 157 -4.45 -17.28 -18.24
N LEU A 158 -3.86 -16.12 -18.52
CA LEU A 158 -4.16 -15.34 -19.72
C LEU A 158 -3.28 -15.77 -20.89
N PRO A 159 -3.83 -15.88 -22.12
CA PRO A 159 -3.06 -16.29 -23.30
C PRO A 159 -1.84 -15.38 -23.51
N ARG A 160 -0.66 -15.96 -23.71
CA ARG A 160 0.64 -15.28 -23.98
C ARG A 160 1.16 -14.38 -22.84
N LEU A 161 0.40 -14.18 -21.74
CA LEU A 161 0.83 -13.41 -20.58
C LEU A 161 1.21 -14.30 -19.40
N GLY A 162 0.46 -15.38 -19.18
CA GLY A 162 0.63 -16.26 -18.03
C GLY A 162 -0.40 -16.00 -16.93
N VAL A 163 -0.08 -16.38 -15.71
CA VAL A 163 -0.99 -16.19 -14.55
C VAL A 163 -1.06 -14.72 -14.18
N MET A 164 -2.28 -14.19 -14.10
CA MET A 164 -2.59 -12.83 -13.67
C MET A 164 -3.69 -12.82 -12.63
N LEU A 165 -3.71 -11.77 -11.80
CA LEU A 165 -4.75 -11.50 -10.81
C LEU A 165 -5.80 -10.59 -11.46
N LEU A 166 -7.05 -11.07 -11.54
CA LEU A 166 -8.17 -10.21 -11.89
C LEU A 166 -8.55 -9.33 -10.68
N PRO A 167 -9.06 -8.13 -10.92
CA PRO A 167 -9.39 -7.18 -9.86
C PRO A 167 -10.52 -7.64 -8.91
N GLY A 168 -11.33 -8.60 -9.33
CA GLY A 168 -12.40 -9.22 -8.55
C GLY A 168 -12.96 -10.44 -9.28
N ASP A 169 -13.94 -11.11 -8.66
CA ASP A 169 -14.54 -12.34 -9.18
C ASP A 169 -15.36 -12.11 -10.46
N ALA A 170 -16.03 -10.96 -10.57
CA ALA A 170 -16.93 -10.66 -11.68
C ALA A 170 -16.66 -9.29 -12.32
N GLY A 171 -16.90 -9.21 -13.65
CA GLY A 171 -16.91 -7.93 -14.38
C GLY A 171 -15.57 -7.50 -14.97
N PHE A 172 -14.53 -8.33 -14.89
CA PHE A 172 -13.17 -8.02 -15.35
C PHE A 172 -12.72 -8.87 -16.55
N ASP A 173 -13.56 -9.74 -17.04
CA ASP A 173 -13.39 -10.50 -18.28
C ASP A 173 -14.50 -10.16 -19.27
N SER A 174 -14.17 -10.22 -20.56
CA SER A 174 -15.08 -9.92 -21.66
C SER A 174 -14.64 -10.64 -22.95
N ALA A 175 -15.46 -10.55 -23.98
CA ALA A 175 -15.09 -11.05 -25.32
C ALA A 175 -13.85 -10.32 -25.91
N GLN A 176 -13.52 -9.12 -25.44
CA GLN A 176 -12.39 -8.33 -25.90
C GLN A 176 -11.09 -8.67 -25.15
N GLY A 177 -11.20 -9.16 -23.93
CA GLY A 177 -10.06 -9.47 -23.07
C GLY A 177 -10.35 -9.27 -21.60
N TRP A 178 -9.28 -9.08 -20.81
CA TRP A 178 -9.30 -8.97 -19.36
C TRP A 178 -8.85 -7.58 -18.93
N ARG A 179 -9.66 -6.93 -18.08
CA ARG A 179 -9.32 -5.68 -17.42
C ARG A 179 -8.40 -5.97 -16.24
N LEU A 180 -7.30 -5.25 -16.17
CA LEU A 180 -6.30 -5.38 -15.12
C LEU A 180 -6.01 -4.01 -14.52
N ASN A 181 -5.71 -3.98 -13.22
CA ASN A 181 -5.30 -2.78 -12.52
C ASN A 181 -3.85 -2.94 -12.03
N PRO A 182 -2.89 -2.13 -12.55
CA PRO A 182 -1.49 -2.23 -12.17
C PRO A 182 -1.22 -2.02 -10.68
N SER A 183 -2.05 -1.24 -9.99
CA SER A 183 -1.89 -0.91 -8.58
C SER A 183 -2.30 -2.04 -7.62
N TYR A 184 -3.04 -3.04 -8.11
CA TYR A 184 -3.61 -4.11 -7.28
C TYR A 184 -2.61 -5.17 -6.85
N MET A 185 -1.43 -5.16 -7.42
CA MET A 185 -0.40 -6.18 -7.19
C MET A 185 0.92 -5.54 -6.69
N PRO A 186 0.99 -5.07 -5.44
CA PRO A 186 2.24 -4.52 -4.90
C PRO A 186 3.38 -5.55 -4.96
N PRO A 187 4.53 -5.23 -5.59
CA PRO A 187 5.62 -6.20 -5.78
C PRO A 187 6.13 -6.82 -4.47
N GLN A 188 6.17 -6.07 -3.37
CA GLN A 188 6.59 -6.56 -2.07
C GLN A 188 5.63 -7.58 -1.49
N LEU A 189 4.32 -7.46 -1.73
CA LEU A 189 3.34 -8.45 -1.30
C LEU A 189 3.54 -9.76 -2.08
N LEU A 190 3.72 -9.65 -3.40
CA LEU A 190 3.96 -10.82 -4.25
C LEU A 190 5.27 -11.52 -3.89
N ALA A 191 6.33 -10.79 -3.56
CA ALA A 191 7.59 -11.35 -3.06
C ALA A 191 7.37 -12.16 -1.78
N ARG A 192 6.54 -11.66 -0.86
CA ARG A 192 6.19 -12.35 0.38
C ARG A 192 5.38 -13.63 0.12
N PHE A 193 4.44 -13.59 -0.81
CA PHE A 193 3.59 -14.72 -1.16
C PHE A 193 4.35 -15.79 -1.97
N ALA A 194 5.34 -15.39 -2.76
CA ALA A 194 6.22 -16.32 -3.46
C ALA A 194 6.99 -17.28 -2.51
N GLN A 195 7.19 -16.87 -1.25
CA GLN A 195 7.75 -17.75 -0.22
C GLN A 195 6.76 -18.84 0.25
N ILE A 196 5.47 -18.71 -0.10
CA ILE A 196 4.41 -19.65 0.31
C ILE A 196 4.08 -20.62 -0.83
N SER A 197 3.96 -20.12 -2.07
CA SER A 197 3.63 -20.95 -3.22
C SER A 197 4.19 -20.42 -4.54
N PRO A 198 4.68 -21.31 -5.44
CA PRO A 198 5.26 -20.92 -6.72
C PRO A 198 4.31 -20.14 -7.65
N VAL A 199 2.99 -20.28 -7.51
CA VAL A 199 2.02 -19.52 -8.34
C VAL A 199 2.17 -18.01 -8.14
N TRP A 200 2.51 -17.57 -6.94
CA TRP A 200 2.74 -16.16 -6.64
C TRP A 200 4.07 -15.65 -7.21
N ALA A 201 5.08 -16.52 -7.35
CA ALA A 201 6.32 -16.17 -8.06
C ALA A 201 6.08 -16.00 -9.57
N GLU A 202 5.24 -16.86 -10.18
CA GLU A 202 4.80 -16.69 -11.57
C GLU A 202 4.02 -15.37 -11.74
N LEU A 203 3.08 -15.08 -10.84
CA LEU A 203 2.34 -13.81 -10.86
C LEU A 203 3.27 -12.61 -10.73
N ALA A 204 4.27 -12.64 -9.84
CA ALA A 204 5.23 -11.56 -9.68
C ALA A 204 6.02 -11.27 -10.96
N SER A 205 6.42 -12.32 -11.69
CA SER A 205 7.10 -12.17 -12.99
C SER A 205 6.18 -11.52 -14.05
N ASN A 206 4.91 -11.94 -14.10
CA ASN A 206 3.94 -11.41 -15.06
C ASN A 206 3.48 -9.98 -14.68
N GLN A 207 3.37 -9.69 -13.38
CA GLN A 207 3.11 -8.34 -12.88
C GLN A 207 4.21 -7.35 -13.29
N GLN A 208 5.47 -7.76 -13.28
CA GLN A 208 6.54 -6.91 -13.79
C GLN A 208 6.35 -6.57 -15.28
N ARG A 209 5.89 -7.53 -16.09
CA ARG A 209 5.53 -7.27 -17.49
C ARG A 209 4.35 -6.30 -17.60
N LEU A 210 3.31 -6.46 -16.78
CA LEU A 210 2.19 -5.52 -16.71
C LEU A 210 2.69 -4.09 -16.46
N LEU A 211 3.57 -3.90 -15.48
CA LEU A 211 4.09 -2.58 -15.12
C LEU A 211 4.95 -1.96 -16.23
N LEU A 212 5.84 -2.75 -16.85
CA LEU A 212 6.77 -2.23 -17.86
C LEU A 212 6.10 -2.05 -19.23
N GLU A 213 5.40 -3.08 -19.70
CA GLU A 213 4.79 -3.07 -21.03
C GLU A 213 3.51 -2.23 -21.07
N GLY A 214 2.76 -2.18 -19.95
CA GLY A 214 1.51 -1.42 -19.81
C GLY A 214 1.70 0.08 -19.58
N SER A 215 2.93 0.52 -19.32
CA SER A 215 3.28 1.92 -19.04
C SER A 215 4.36 2.44 -20.00
N PRO A 216 4.12 2.46 -21.32
CA PRO A 216 5.17 2.62 -22.34
C PRO A 216 5.91 3.96 -22.29
N LYS A 217 5.35 4.97 -21.61
CA LYS A 217 5.98 6.28 -21.37
C LYS A 217 6.51 6.45 -19.94
N GLY A 218 6.49 5.37 -19.12
CA GLY A 218 6.85 5.44 -17.70
C GLY A 218 5.82 6.14 -16.82
N PHE A 219 4.57 6.20 -17.29
CA PHE A 219 3.41 6.61 -16.51
C PHE A 219 2.43 5.44 -16.42
N ALA A 220 2.07 5.06 -15.22
CA ALA A 220 1.13 3.97 -14.99
C ALA A 220 -0.30 4.43 -15.32
N PRO A 221 -1.11 3.64 -16.03
CA PRO A 221 -2.55 3.87 -16.13
C PRO A 221 -3.25 3.29 -14.90
N ASP A 222 -4.48 3.74 -14.64
CA ASP A 222 -5.34 3.11 -13.63
C ASP A 222 -5.75 1.71 -14.07
N TRP A 223 -6.16 1.58 -15.33
CA TRP A 223 -6.66 0.35 -15.90
C TRP A 223 -6.04 0.04 -17.25
N LEU A 224 -5.90 -1.27 -17.54
CA LEU A 224 -5.41 -1.80 -18.81
C LEU A 224 -6.30 -2.95 -19.28
N LEU A 225 -6.36 -3.13 -20.58
CA LEU A 225 -6.94 -4.31 -21.20
C LEU A 225 -5.82 -5.22 -21.73
N TRP A 226 -5.80 -6.49 -21.30
CA TRP A 226 -5.09 -7.54 -22.02
C TRP A 226 -6.03 -8.20 -23.01
N LYS A 227 -5.74 -8.07 -24.31
CA LYS A 227 -6.62 -8.57 -25.38
C LYS A 227 -6.60 -10.08 -25.49
N THR A 228 -7.69 -10.67 -25.99
CA THR A 228 -7.81 -12.12 -26.21
C THR A 228 -6.79 -12.68 -27.20
N ASP A 229 -6.39 -11.89 -28.20
CA ASP A 229 -5.33 -12.22 -29.18
C ASP A 229 -3.91 -11.89 -28.65
N GLY A 230 -3.81 -11.37 -27.44
CA GLY A 230 -2.59 -10.92 -26.79
C GLY A 230 -2.26 -9.45 -27.06
N GLY A 231 -1.51 -8.86 -26.13
CA GLY A 231 -1.07 -7.46 -26.18
C GLY A 231 -1.92 -6.52 -25.35
N TRP A 232 -1.27 -5.45 -24.91
CA TRP A 232 -1.86 -4.40 -24.09
C TRP A 232 -2.66 -3.42 -24.94
N ALA A 233 -3.74 -2.93 -24.37
CA ALA A 233 -4.53 -1.82 -24.92
C ALA A 233 -5.01 -0.93 -23.77
N ALA A 234 -5.39 0.30 -24.11
CA ALA A 234 -6.10 1.18 -23.20
C ALA A 234 -7.41 0.52 -22.73
N ASP A 235 -7.80 0.79 -21.50
CA ASP A 235 -9.07 0.30 -20.98
C ASP A 235 -10.26 0.83 -21.78
N THR A 236 -11.25 -0.02 -21.99
CA THR A 236 -12.42 0.34 -22.80
C THR A 236 -13.39 1.31 -22.12
N LYS A 237 -13.29 1.46 -20.80
CA LYS A 237 -14.16 2.33 -19.99
C LYS A 237 -13.48 3.64 -19.60
N GLU A 238 -12.20 3.57 -19.23
CA GLU A 238 -11.45 4.69 -18.64
C GLU A 238 -10.28 5.18 -19.49
N GLY A 239 -10.01 4.48 -20.61
CA GLY A 239 -8.94 4.89 -21.53
C GLY A 239 -7.56 4.57 -20.98
N SER A 240 -6.64 5.53 -21.13
CA SER A 240 -5.23 5.43 -20.72
C SER A 240 -4.88 6.37 -19.56
N ALA A 241 -5.87 6.93 -18.89
CA ALA A 241 -5.64 7.80 -17.73
C ALA A 241 -5.03 7.02 -16.57
N GLY A 242 -4.11 7.68 -15.87
CA GLY A 242 -3.57 7.21 -14.60
C GLY A 242 -3.70 8.31 -13.57
N ASP A 243 -4.51 8.08 -12.55
CA ASP A 243 -4.77 9.05 -11.50
C ASP A 243 -4.85 8.38 -10.10
N TYR A 244 -6.04 8.17 -9.56
CA TYR A 244 -6.22 7.69 -8.19
C TYR A 244 -5.83 6.22 -7.96
N ASP A 245 -5.86 5.36 -8.97
CA ASP A 245 -5.32 4.00 -8.86
C ASP A 245 -3.81 3.99 -9.14
N ALA A 246 -3.38 4.63 -10.22
CA ALA A 246 -2.00 4.64 -10.69
C ALA A 246 -1.01 5.24 -9.69
N ILE A 247 -1.44 6.20 -8.86
CA ILE A 247 -0.57 6.82 -7.85
C ILE A 247 0.01 5.78 -6.89
N ARG A 248 -0.72 4.69 -6.62
CA ARG A 248 -0.26 3.60 -5.78
C ARG A 248 0.86 2.77 -6.43
N VAL A 249 0.93 2.70 -7.76
CA VAL A 249 2.05 2.03 -8.45
C VAL A 249 3.36 2.68 -8.06
N TYR A 250 3.43 4.00 -8.09
CA TYR A 250 4.64 4.75 -7.73
C TYR A 250 4.97 4.59 -6.24
N LEU A 251 3.96 4.56 -5.38
CA LEU A 251 4.12 4.28 -3.95
C LEU A 251 4.76 2.90 -3.73
N TRP A 252 4.19 1.85 -4.36
CA TRP A 252 4.69 0.49 -4.21
C TRP A 252 6.12 0.33 -4.75
N VAL A 253 6.42 0.90 -5.91
CA VAL A 253 7.76 0.87 -6.51
C VAL A 253 8.78 1.61 -5.65
N GLY A 254 8.39 2.76 -5.09
CA GLY A 254 9.26 3.54 -4.20
C GLY A 254 9.62 2.80 -2.91
N MET A 255 8.71 1.97 -2.40
CA MET A 255 8.90 1.21 -1.16
C MET A 255 9.67 -0.11 -1.32
N LEU A 256 10.09 -0.48 -2.53
CA LEU A 256 10.89 -1.70 -2.75
C LEU A 256 12.18 -1.68 -1.95
N ALA A 257 12.55 -2.84 -1.38
CA ALA A 257 13.83 -3.03 -0.69
C ALA A 257 15.02 -2.70 -1.59
N GLN A 258 16.11 -2.22 -1.01
CA GLN A 258 17.30 -1.81 -1.78
C GLN A 258 17.89 -2.96 -2.61
N ASP A 259 17.80 -4.18 -2.11
CA ASP A 259 18.28 -5.42 -2.71
C ASP A 259 17.19 -6.23 -3.43
N ALA A 260 15.99 -5.67 -3.64
CA ALA A 260 14.96 -6.30 -4.45
C ALA A 260 15.38 -6.38 -5.91
N ALA A 261 15.25 -7.56 -6.52
CA ALA A 261 15.82 -7.86 -7.84
C ALA A 261 15.32 -6.95 -8.97
N ASN A 262 14.08 -6.49 -8.92
CA ASN A 262 13.46 -5.64 -9.95
C ASN A 262 13.43 -4.14 -9.60
N ARG A 263 13.96 -3.75 -8.43
CA ARG A 263 13.90 -2.37 -7.94
C ARG A 263 14.45 -1.37 -8.95
N GLN A 264 15.69 -1.55 -9.38
CA GLN A 264 16.36 -0.62 -10.29
C GLN A 264 15.59 -0.47 -11.60
N THR A 265 15.16 -1.57 -12.20
CA THR A 265 14.41 -1.58 -13.45
C THR A 265 13.10 -0.79 -13.31
N LEU A 266 12.32 -1.05 -12.27
CA LEU A 266 11.04 -0.37 -12.06
C LEU A 266 11.21 1.11 -11.72
N GLN A 267 12.17 1.48 -10.89
CA GLN A 267 12.43 2.87 -10.54
C GLN A 267 12.92 3.69 -11.75
N GLN A 268 13.79 3.12 -12.59
CA GLN A 268 14.22 3.76 -13.83
C GLN A 268 13.06 3.90 -14.82
N HIS A 269 12.19 2.88 -14.91
CA HIS A 269 11.03 2.93 -15.79
C HIS A 269 10.06 4.05 -15.40
N PHE A 270 9.80 4.24 -14.11
CA PHE A 270 8.88 5.26 -13.60
C PHE A 270 9.56 6.62 -13.28
N ALA A 271 10.83 6.81 -13.63
CA ALA A 271 11.52 8.09 -13.50
C ALA A 271 10.80 9.28 -14.18
N PRO A 272 10.03 9.11 -15.28
CA PRO A 272 9.24 10.22 -15.85
C PRO A 272 8.29 10.88 -14.85
N MET A 273 7.65 10.13 -13.92
CA MET A 273 6.80 10.71 -12.88
C MET A 273 7.63 11.55 -11.87
N VAL A 274 8.83 11.08 -11.51
CA VAL A 274 9.76 11.84 -10.66
C VAL A 274 10.13 13.17 -11.31
N ASN A 275 10.52 13.13 -12.58
CA ASN A 275 10.93 14.31 -13.35
C ASN A 275 9.77 15.30 -13.55
N LEU A 276 8.57 14.79 -13.83
CA LEU A 276 7.37 15.62 -13.98
C LEU A 276 7.01 16.31 -12.66
N THR A 277 7.00 15.57 -11.55
CA THR A 277 6.76 16.13 -10.21
C THR A 277 7.80 17.20 -9.86
N GLN A 278 9.08 16.96 -10.18
CA GLN A 278 10.14 17.95 -9.97
C GLN A 278 9.93 19.23 -10.80
N THR A 279 9.54 19.07 -12.05
CA THR A 279 9.30 20.19 -12.97
C THR A 279 8.12 21.06 -12.54
N LEU A 280 7.05 20.41 -12.10
CA LEU A 280 5.80 21.09 -11.71
C LEU A 280 5.86 21.64 -10.26
N GLY A 281 6.67 21.03 -9.39
CA GLY A 281 6.67 21.29 -7.95
C GLY A 281 5.54 20.55 -7.19
N TYR A 282 4.73 19.79 -7.89
CA TYR A 282 3.65 18.95 -7.35
C TYR A 282 3.37 17.76 -8.28
N PRO A 283 2.79 16.65 -7.80
CA PRO A 283 2.30 15.59 -8.68
C PRO A 283 1.08 16.08 -9.47
N PRO A 284 0.95 15.75 -10.78
CA PRO A 284 -0.29 15.98 -11.51
C PRO A 284 -1.44 15.15 -10.93
N GLU A 285 -2.69 15.57 -11.13
CA GLU A 285 -3.86 14.80 -10.73
C GLU A 285 -4.05 13.58 -11.65
N SER A 286 -3.89 13.78 -12.96
CA SER A 286 -4.00 12.70 -13.95
C SER A 286 -2.93 12.82 -15.02
N VAL A 287 -2.42 11.67 -15.50
CA VAL A 287 -1.49 11.57 -16.62
C VAL A 287 -2.00 10.52 -17.60
N ASP A 288 -2.04 10.84 -18.86
CA ASP A 288 -2.29 9.85 -19.93
C ASP A 288 -1.05 8.97 -20.11
N ALA A 289 -1.18 7.68 -19.85
CA ALA A 289 -0.05 6.73 -19.84
C ALA A 289 0.56 6.48 -21.25
N LEU A 290 -0.20 6.75 -22.31
CA LEU A 290 0.27 6.54 -23.70
C LEU A 290 0.95 7.77 -24.27
N THR A 291 0.50 8.98 -23.91
CA THR A 291 1.02 10.24 -24.47
C THR A 291 1.95 10.97 -23.53
N GLY A 292 1.77 10.82 -22.20
CA GLY A 292 2.45 11.58 -21.16
C GLY A 292 1.85 12.97 -20.94
N THR A 293 0.71 13.30 -21.56
CA THR A 293 -0.02 14.54 -21.27
C THR A 293 -0.64 14.47 -19.88
N TYR A 294 -0.65 15.59 -19.17
CA TYR A 294 -1.12 15.64 -17.80
C TYR A 294 -2.14 16.76 -17.58
N THR A 295 -2.94 16.62 -16.53
CA THR A 295 -3.93 17.62 -16.11
C THR A 295 -4.02 17.73 -14.59
N GLY A 296 -4.46 18.87 -14.11
CA GLY A 296 -4.76 19.12 -12.71
C GLY A 296 -3.54 19.13 -11.79
N THR A 297 -3.79 19.45 -10.53
CA THR A 297 -2.85 19.33 -9.42
C THR A 297 -3.33 18.22 -8.50
N GLY A 298 -2.56 17.17 -8.38
CA GLY A 298 -2.90 16.05 -7.51
C GLY A 298 -3.06 16.48 -6.05
N PRO A 299 -3.96 15.85 -5.30
CA PRO A 299 -4.17 16.17 -3.90
C PRO A 299 -2.92 15.86 -3.07
N VAL A 300 -2.86 16.38 -1.84
CA VAL A 300 -1.70 16.20 -0.97
C VAL A 300 -1.36 14.73 -0.68
N GLY A 301 -2.33 13.84 -0.73
CA GLY A 301 -2.12 12.39 -0.64
C GLY A 301 -1.19 11.87 -1.74
N PHE A 302 -1.25 12.44 -2.95
CA PHE A 302 -0.33 12.07 -4.04
C PHE A 302 1.11 12.49 -3.73
N SER A 303 1.31 13.65 -3.11
CA SER A 303 2.63 14.03 -2.60
C SER A 303 3.15 13.02 -1.59
N GLY A 304 2.30 12.61 -0.63
CA GLY A 304 2.64 11.55 0.34
C GLY A 304 3.00 10.23 -0.34
N ALA A 305 2.19 9.77 -1.29
CA ALA A 305 2.44 8.52 -2.02
C ALA A 305 3.77 8.53 -2.80
N LEU A 306 4.21 9.68 -3.29
CA LEU A 306 5.47 9.79 -4.04
C LEU A 306 6.73 9.89 -3.16
N LEU A 307 6.62 10.18 -1.86
CA LEU A 307 7.82 10.33 -1.00
C LEU A 307 8.80 9.15 -1.13
N PRO A 308 8.36 7.86 -1.10
CA PRO A 308 9.29 6.75 -1.23
C PRO A 308 10.01 6.72 -2.57
N LEU A 309 9.32 6.99 -3.68
CA LEU A 309 9.92 6.98 -5.02
C LEU A 309 10.89 8.15 -5.19
N LEU A 310 10.53 9.34 -4.73
CA LEU A 310 11.40 10.52 -4.77
C LEU A 310 12.66 10.32 -3.94
N ALA A 311 12.54 9.74 -2.75
CA ALA A 311 13.68 9.40 -1.89
C ALA A 311 14.59 8.36 -2.55
N SER A 312 14.01 7.34 -3.18
CA SER A 312 14.79 6.29 -3.85
C SER A 312 15.52 6.75 -5.10
N ALA A 313 15.07 7.87 -5.68
CA ALA A 313 15.67 8.51 -6.85
C ALA A 313 16.61 9.68 -6.47
N ASP A 314 16.86 9.92 -5.18
CA ASP A 314 17.61 11.07 -4.67
C ASP A 314 17.14 12.41 -5.27
N SER A 315 15.83 12.53 -5.53
CA SER A 315 15.25 13.66 -6.24
C SER A 315 15.16 14.91 -5.35
N PRO A 316 15.53 16.09 -5.84
CA PRO A 316 15.33 17.34 -5.11
C PRO A 316 13.84 17.67 -4.87
N ALA A 317 12.91 17.05 -5.63
CA ALA A 317 11.48 17.17 -5.38
C ALA A 317 11.05 16.56 -4.04
N LEU A 318 11.85 15.68 -3.42
CA LEU A 318 11.52 15.07 -2.12
C LEU A 318 11.25 16.13 -1.07
N ALA A 319 12.19 17.08 -0.88
CA ALA A 319 12.03 18.13 0.14
C ALA A 319 10.80 19.03 -0.14
N VAL A 320 10.49 19.28 -1.41
CA VAL A 320 9.31 20.06 -1.81
C VAL A 320 8.02 19.32 -1.43
N GLN A 321 7.94 18.02 -1.72
CA GLN A 321 6.76 17.24 -1.38
C GLN A 321 6.64 16.99 0.14
N GLN A 322 7.73 16.80 0.87
CA GLN A 322 7.71 16.75 2.35
C GLN A 322 7.17 18.06 2.95
N ALA A 323 7.60 19.20 2.44
CA ALA A 323 7.08 20.51 2.88
C ALA A 323 5.58 20.63 2.56
N ARG A 324 5.14 20.25 1.36
CA ARG A 324 3.72 20.26 0.97
C ARG A 324 2.86 19.43 1.90
N VAL A 325 3.29 18.21 2.21
CA VAL A 325 2.59 17.30 3.12
C VAL A 325 2.45 17.87 4.54
N GLN A 326 3.42 18.67 5.00
CA GLN A 326 3.36 19.34 6.31
C GLN A 326 2.46 20.57 6.31
N GLN A 327 2.41 21.31 5.20
CA GLN A 327 1.73 22.61 5.10
C GLN A 327 0.26 22.48 4.64
N GLU A 328 -0.07 21.42 3.91
CA GLU A 328 -1.40 21.20 3.34
C GLU A 328 -2.04 19.94 3.95
N PRO A 329 -2.51 19.97 5.21
CA PRO A 329 -3.16 18.80 5.78
C PRO A 329 -4.44 18.47 4.97
N PRO A 330 -4.73 17.17 4.73
CA PRO A 330 -5.95 16.78 4.05
C PRO A 330 -7.17 17.10 4.90
N ALA A 331 -8.34 17.23 4.27
CA ALA A 331 -9.60 17.33 4.99
C ALA A 331 -9.79 16.13 5.94
N ALA A 332 -10.46 16.38 7.08
CA ALA A 332 -10.61 15.37 8.13
C ALA A 332 -11.41 14.14 7.69
N ASP A 333 -12.23 14.26 6.64
CA ASP A 333 -13.05 13.22 6.03
C ASP A 333 -12.44 12.60 4.75
N ALA A 334 -11.28 13.10 4.30
CA ALA A 334 -10.63 12.65 3.07
C ALA A 334 -9.89 11.32 3.29
N TYR A 335 -10.64 10.24 3.39
CA TYR A 335 -10.17 8.88 3.66
C TYR A 335 -8.95 8.49 2.80
N TYR A 336 -9.09 8.63 1.47
CA TYR A 336 -8.05 8.15 0.56
C TYR A 336 -6.74 8.93 0.68
N ASN A 337 -6.83 10.28 0.74
CA ASN A 337 -5.66 11.13 0.95
C ASN A 337 -4.95 10.81 2.26
N GLN A 338 -5.68 10.61 3.35
CA GLN A 338 -5.10 10.26 4.65
C GLN A 338 -4.44 8.88 4.63
N SER A 339 -5.01 7.91 3.89
CA SER A 339 -4.42 6.58 3.72
C SER A 339 -3.10 6.64 2.95
N LEU A 340 -3.06 7.37 1.83
CA LEU A 340 -1.82 7.57 1.06
C LEU A 340 -0.73 8.28 1.87
N LEU A 341 -1.11 9.28 2.67
CA LEU A 341 -0.18 9.97 3.57
C LEU A 341 0.39 9.02 4.62
N LEU A 342 -0.43 8.17 5.25
CA LEU A 342 0.07 7.20 6.22
C LEU A 342 1.07 6.22 5.63
N PHE A 343 0.82 5.73 4.41
CA PHE A 343 1.79 4.90 3.70
C PHE A 343 3.09 5.66 3.45
N GLY A 344 3.03 6.79 2.74
CA GLY A 344 4.23 7.48 2.29
C GLY A 344 5.02 8.12 3.43
N GLN A 345 4.36 8.85 4.34
CA GLN A 345 5.00 9.44 5.52
C GLN A 345 5.51 8.37 6.50
N GLY A 346 4.75 7.29 6.70
CA GLY A 346 5.20 6.18 7.55
C GLY A 346 6.50 5.57 7.02
N TRP A 347 6.61 5.41 5.71
CA TRP A 347 7.85 4.97 5.07
C TRP A 347 8.96 6.03 5.19
N ASP A 348 8.70 7.29 4.88
CA ASP A 348 9.66 8.39 4.94
C ASP A 348 10.24 8.55 6.36
N GLN A 349 9.38 8.47 7.39
CA GLN A 349 9.74 8.51 8.81
C GLN A 349 10.33 7.20 9.34
N GLN A 350 10.62 6.22 8.47
CA GLN A 350 11.20 4.92 8.83
C GLN A 350 10.37 4.09 9.83
N ARG A 351 9.04 4.28 9.84
CA ARG A 351 8.15 3.49 10.69
C ARG A 351 8.13 2.01 10.28
N TYR A 352 8.41 1.74 9.00
CA TYR A 352 8.51 0.40 8.45
C TYR A 352 9.38 0.36 7.20
N ARG A 353 9.85 -0.83 6.87
CA ARG A 353 10.50 -1.19 5.61
C ARG A 353 10.04 -2.59 5.22
N PHE A 354 10.25 -2.92 3.95
CA PHE A 354 10.16 -4.29 3.45
C PHE A 354 11.56 -4.81 3.17
N ASP A 355 11.80 -6.12 3.40
CA ASP A 355 12.99 -6.78 2.90
C ASP A 355 12.79 -7.28 1.45
N LYS A 356 13.83 -7.85 0.84
CA LYS A 356 13.78 -8.36 -0.54
C LYS A 356 12.75 -9.49 -0.75
N ASP A 357 12.38 -10.20 0.31
CA ASP A 357 11.40 -11.28 0.32
C ASP A 357 9.99 -10.76 0.70
N GLY A 358 9.81 -9.44 0.77
CA GLY A 358 8.57 -8.77 1.09
C GLY A 358 8.13 -8.84 2.55
N ARG A 359 9.00 -9.30 3.47
CA ARG A 359 8.67 -9.29 4.90
C ARG A 359 8.67 -7.88 5.46
N LEU A 360 7.71 -7.60 6.33
CA LEU A 360 7.61 -6.32 7.01
C LEU A 360 8.65 -6.21 8.15
N SER A 361 9.37 -5.10 8.16
CA SER A 361 10.28 -4.70 9.25
C SER A 361 9.78 -3.40 9.89
N PRO A 362 8.84 -3.46 10.85
CA PRO A 362 8.37 -2.27 11.53
C PRO A 362 9.40 -1.80 12.55
N ALA A 363 9.48 -0.48 12.75
CA ALA A 363 10.46 0.12 13.65
C ALA A 363 10.37 -0.43 15.08
N TRP A 364 9.16 -0.66 15.57
CA TRP A 364 8.92 -1.16 16.92
C TRP A 364 9.52 -2.56 17.18
N ALA A 365 9.63 -3.40 16.15
CA ALA A 365 10.19 -4.75 16.32
C ALA A 365 11.69 -4.72 16.68
N ASN A 366 12.40 -3.63 16.35
CA ASN A 366 13.83 -3.48 16.60
C ASN A 366 14.14 -2.54 17.77
N THR A 367 13.31 -1.53 18.02
CA THR A 367 13.62 -0.41 18.95
C THR A 367 12.73 -0.36 20.18
N CYS A 368 11.54 -0.96 20.14
CA CYS A 368 10.54 -0.88 21.21
C CYS A 368 10.41 -2.23 21.92
N LYS A 369 11.50 -2.78 22.41
CA LYS A 369 11.42 -3.94 23.32
C LYS A 369 10.97 -3.46 24.69
N ASN A 370 9.79 -3.93 25.11
CA ASN A 370 9.31 -3.81 26.48
C ASN A 370 10.23 -4.56 27.45
#